data_9898eb9aa541cb01f083682491288a79
#
_entry.id   9898eb9aa541cb01f083682491288a79
#
_cell.length_a   1.000
_cell.length_b   1.000
_cell.length_c   1.000
_cell.angle_alpha   90.00
_cell.angle_beta   90.00
_cell.angle_gamma   90.00
#
_symmetry.space_group_name_H-M   'P 1'
#
loop_
_entity.id
_entity.type
_entity.pdbx_description
1 polymer ?
#
loop_
_entity_poly.entity_id
_entity_poly.type
_entity_poly.pdbx_seq_one_letter_code
_entity_poly.pdbx_strand_id
1 'polypeptide(L)'
;MSENRTRGVQFGAPPVNAVPSGTGVEPPVPEWVDVSQTLERWFAFIDVCGFTTFTERNGTPAALEVLTRFRSAIRAVTARRGVRVLKWLGDGAMLVGVEAGPVIAAVCELGLRFADDDFDVHAGIAGGHVLLFEGDDYIGPAANHASRLCEVARPGEILGLGVTPYLPNWVRVAERRSVWVQGVGELPRVEQLVAADHVVGRPSFA
;
A
#
# COMPACT_ATOMS: atom_id res chain seq x y z
N MET A 1 9.63 -60.32 -8.11
CA MET A 1 10.39 -59.06 -8.25
C MET A 1 9.61 -58.18 -9.17
N SER A 2 8.88 -57.25 -8.62
CA SER A 2 7.90 -56.38 -9.31
C SER A 2 8.37 -54.93 -9.11
N GLU A 3 8.86 -54.33 -10.20
CA GLU A 3 9.29 -52.91 -10.18
C GLU A 3 8.09 -51.98 -10.29
N ASN A 4 7.91 -51.19 -9.25
CA ASN A 4 6.88 -50.19 -9.19
C ASN A 4 7.45 -48.85 -9.73
N ARG A 5 7.14 -48.50 -10.97
CA ARG A 5 7.50 -47.22 -11.61
C ARG A 5 6.51 -46.16 -11.18
N THR A 6 6.93 -45.33 -10.25
CA THR A 6 6.22 -44.05 -9.91
C THR A 6 6.38 -43.07 -11.06
N ARG A 7 5.30 -42.78 -11.78
CA ARG A 7 5.26 -41.72 -12.80
C ARG A 7 5.15 -40.37 -12.05
N GLY A 8 6.21 -39.60 -12.05
CA GLY A 8 6.18 -38.19 -11.62
C GLY A 8 5.35 -37.35 -12.59
N VAL A 9 4.32 -36.71 -12.08
CA VAL A 9 3.55 -35.72 -12.83
C VAL A 9 4.37 -34.40 -12.80
N GLN A 10 4.95 -34.05 -13.95
CA GLN A 10 5.57 -32.75 -14.15
C GLN A 10 4.44 -31.71 -14.37
N PHE A 11 4.22 -30.83 -13.40
CA PHE A 11 3.47 -29.61 -13.63
C PHE A 11 4.37 -28.63 -14.39
N GLY A 12 4.25 -28.59 -15.70
CA GLY A 12 4.81 -27.51 -16.50
C GLY A 12 4.04 -26.24 -16.24
N ALA A 13 4.72 -25.17 -15.78
CA ALA A 13 4.12 -23.86 -15.72
C ALA A 13 3.65 -23.45 -17.13
N PRO A 14 2.42 -22.90 -17.28
CA PRO A 14 1.97 -22.41 -18.57
C PRO A 14 2.86 -21.24 -19.03
N PRO A 15 3.09 -21.08 -20.35
CA PRO A 15 3.87 -19.97 -20.86
C PRO A 15 3.23 -18.64 -20.45
N VAL A 16 4.02 -17.76 -19.85
CA VAL A 16 3.63 -16.36 -19.59
C VAL A 16 3.44 -15.68 -20.94
N ASN A 17 2.21 -15.63 -21.44
CA ASN A 17 1.90 -14.87 -22.63
C ASN A 17 2.18 -13.39 -22.34
N ALA A 18 3.00 -12.77 -23.19
CA ALA A 18 3.27 -11.34 -23.16
C ALA A 18 1.94 -10.57 -23.19
N VAL A 19 1.71 -9.72 -22.20
CA VAL A 19 0.56 -8.83 -22.14
C VAL A 19 0.71 -7.81 -23.29
N PRO A 20 -0.25 -7.70 -24.21
CA PRO A 20 -0.19 -6.68 -25.25
C PRO A 20 -0.33 -5.31 -24.62
N SER A 21 0.62 -4.45 -24.91
CA SER A 21 0.56 -3.01 -24.60
C SER A 21 -0.56 -2.35 -25.43
N GLY A 22 -1.70 -2.09 -24.79
CA GLY A 22 -2.78 -1.42 -25.51
C GLY A 22 -3.96 -1.10 -24.61
N THR A 23 -4.27 0.18 -24.51
CA THR A 23 -5.54 0.82 -24.13
C THR A 23 -6.18 0.32 -22.83
N GLY A 24 -6.22 1.22 -21.82
CA GLY A 24 -6.73 1.00 -20.46
C GLY A 24 -8.19 0.54 -20.31
N VAL A 25 -8.51 -0.59 -20.92
CA VAL A 25 -9.73 -1.34 -20.66
C VAL A 25 -9.32 -2.51 -19.79
N GLU A 26 -9.81 -2.56 -18.55
CA GLU A 26 -9.66 -3.74 -17.72
C GLU A 26 -10.12 -4.98 -18.51
N PRO A 27 -9.37 -6.08 -18.49
CA PRO A 27 -9.80 -7.30 -19.15
C PRO A 27 -11.17 -7.72 -18.55
N PRO A 28 -12.08 -8.25 -19.39
CA PRO A 28 -13.39 -8.68 -18.90
C PRO A 28 -13.21 -9.71 -17.78
N VAL A 29 -13.98 -9.53 -16.71
CA VAL A 29 -14.00 -10.47 -15.58
C VAL A 29 -14.48 -11.82 -16.13
N PRO A 30 -13.74 -12.92 -15.90
CA PRO A 30 -14.15 -14.23 -16.38
C PRO A 30 -15.54 -14.62 -15.86
N GLU A 31 -16.36 -15.28 -16.65
CA GLU A 31 -17.75 -15.67 -16.29
C GLU A 31 -17.83 -16.55 -15.02
N TRP A 32 -16.73 -17.22 -14.65
CA TRP A 32 -16.67 -18.02 -13.41
C TRP A 32 -16.36 -17.20 -12.16
N VAL A 33 -16.02 -15.91 -12.31
CA VAL A 33 -15.85 -15.02 -11.18
C VAL A 33 -17.23 -14.46 -10.81
N ASP A 34 -17.72 -14.87 -9.66
CA ASP A 34 -18.93 -14.28 -9.09
C ASP A 34 -18.68 -12.83 -8.68
N VAL A 35 -19.05 -11.90 -9.56
CA VAL A 35 -18.88 -10.46 -9.35
C VAL A 35 -19.67 -9.96 -8.13
N SER A 36 -20.64 -10.75 -7.62
CA SER A 36 -21.40 -10.43 -6.41
C SER A 36 -20.56 -10.50 -5.14
N GLN A 37 -19.36 -11.10 -5.22
CA GLN A 37 -18.38 -11.17 -4.14
C GLN A 37 -17.32 -10.06 -4.19
N THR A 38 -17.38 -9.15 -5.17
CA THR A 38 -16.46 -8.02 -5.21
C THR A 38 -16.82 -6.99 -4.15
N LEU A 39 -15.80 -6.48 -3.48
CA LEU A 39 -15.92 -5.48 -2.43
C LEU A 39 -15.11 -4.25 -2.82
N GLU A 40 -15.67 -3.07 -2.61
CA GLU A 40 -14.86 -1.85 -2.72
C GLU A 40 -14.02 -1.69 -1.45
N ARG A 41 -12.69 -1.56 -1.61
CA ARG A 41 -11.75 -1.37 -0.51
C ARG A 41 -10.69 -0.36 -0.89
N TRP A 42 -10.19 0.32 0.13
CA TRP A 42 -9.07 1.23 0.03
C TRP A 42 -7.87 0.64 0.73
N PHE A 43 -6.75 0.64 0.03
CA PHE A 43 -5.48 0.10 0.50
C PHE A 43 -4.47 1.21 0.65
N ALA A 44 -3.62 1.09 1.65
CA ALA A 44 -2.39 1.84 1.74
C ALA A 44 -1.23 0.91 2.09
N PHE A 45 -0.11 1.15 1.43
CA PHE A 45 1.17 0.61 1.84
C PHE A 45 1.99 1.75 2.39
N ILE A 46 2.64 1.53 3.53
CA ILE A 46 3.52 2.49 4.19
C ILE A 46 4.77 1.76 4.62
N ASP A 47 5.94 2.35 4.39
CA ASP A 47 7.23 1.70 4.59
C ASP A 47 8.25 2.69 5.15
N VAL A 48 9.26 2.18 5.87
CA VAL A 48 10.36 2.96 6.43
C VAL A 48 11.46 3.13 5.39
N CYS A 49 11.83 4.36 5.10
CA CYS A 49 12.85 4.64 4.08
C CYS A 49 14.24 4.21 4.53
N GLY A 50 14.92 3.42 3.66
CA GLY A 50 16.31 3.05 3.88
C GLY A 50 16.57 2.13 5.07
N PHE A 51 15.57 1.41 5.56
CA PHE A 51 15.66 0.56 6.76
C PHE A 51 16.76 -0.49 6.67
N THR A 52 16.96 -1.12 5.51
CA THR A 52 18.03 -2.10 5.32
C THR A 52 19.42 -1.47 5.56
N THR A 53 19.68 -0.32 4.94
CA THR A 53 20.95 0.40 5.12
C THR A 53 21.12 0.90 6.56
N PHE A 54 20.04 1.34 7.20
CA PHE A 54 20.04 1.74 8.61
C PHE A 54 20.42 0.55 9.50
N THR A 55 19.82 -0.62 9.27
CA THR A 55 20.09 -1.83 10.04
C THR A 55 21.54 -2.30 9.91
N GLU A 56 22.10 -2.25 8.69
CA GLU A 56 23.50 -2.60 8.43
C GLU A 56 24.49 -1.68 9.16
N ARG A 57 24.16 -0.39 9.28
CA ARG A 57 25.02 0.61 9.93
C ARG A 57 24.90 0.65 11.45
N ASN A 58 23.68 0.49 11.97
CA ASN A 58 23.38 0.73 13.39
C ASN A 58 23.11 -0.56 14.18
N GLY A 59 22.97 -1.69 13.48
CA GLY A 59 22.76 -3.00 14.07
C GLY A 59 21.30 -3.27 14.45
N THR A 60 21.05 -4.55 14.77
CA THR A 60 19.71 -5.07 15.08
C THR A 60 18.98 -4.39 16.26
N PRO A 61 19.65 -4.01 17.37
CA PRO A 61 18.96 -3.33 18.47
C PRO A 61 18.35 -1.98 18.05
N ALA A 62 19.08 -1.16 17.31
CA ALA A 62 18.58 0.12 16.82
C ALA A 62 17.44 -0.07 15.79
N ALA A 63 17.56 -1.06 14.92
CA ALA A 63 16.49 -1.41 13.97
C ALA A 63 15.21 -1.85 14.69
N LEU A 64 15.31 -2.63 15.78
CA LEU A 64 14.16 -3.04 16.58
C LEU A 64 13.47 -1.84 17.24
N GLU A 65 14.22 -0.84 17.70
CA GLU A 65 13.66 0.38 18.28
C GLU A 65 12.84 1.16 17.23
N VAL A 66 13.39 1.38 16.03
CA VAL A 66 12.69 2.01 14.90
C VAL A 66 11.39 1.25 14.57
N LEU A 67 11.45 -0.07 14.41
CA LEU A 67 10.28 -0.88 14.11
C LEU A 67 9.23 -0.84 15.23
N THR A 68 9.66 -0.77 16.48
CA THR A 68 8.74 -0.70 17.63
C THR A 68 8.00 0.61 17.62
N ARG A 69 8.67 1.74 17.42
CA ARG A 69 8.06 3.08 17.28
C ARG A 69 7.10 3.12 16.10
N PHE A 70 7.55 2.67 14.93
CA PHE A 70 6.77 2.62 13.70
C PHE A 70 5.47 1.81 13.88
N ARG A 71 5.57 0.56 14.34
CA ARG A 71 4.41 -0.31 14.53
C ARG A 71 3.45 0.19 15.61
N SER A 72 3.97 0.78 16.69
CA SER A 72 3.15 1.39 17.75
C SER A 72 2.35 2.58 17.22
N ALA A 73 2.98 3.46 16.44
CA ALA A 73 2.30 4.59 15.82
C ALA A 73 1.20 4.13 14.85
N ILE A 74 1.50 3.16 13.98
CA ILE A 74 0.50 2.59 13.05
C ILE A 74 -0.70 2.02 13.83
N ARG A 75 -0.49 1.17 14.84
CA ARG A 75 -1.59 0.60 15.64
C ARG A 75 -2.43 1.69 16.29
N ALA A 76 -1.81 2.71 16.87
CA ALA A 76 -2.52 3.80 17.53
C ALA A 76 -3.35 4.64 16.56
N VAL A 77 -2.81 4.98 15.38
CA VAL A 77 -3.50 5.78 14.37
C VAL A 77 -4.64 4.98 13.71
N THR A 78 -4.35 3.77 13.28
CA THR A 78 -5.33 2.93 12.57
C THR A 78 -6.51 2.55 13.45
N ALA A 79 -6.28 2.24 14.74
CA ALA A 79 -7.35 1.93 15.70
C ALA A 79 -8.33 3.09 15.89
N ARG A 80 -7.84 4.34 15.94
CA ARG A 80 -8.70 5.52 16.10
C ARG A 80 -9.50 5.86 14.83
N ARG A 81 -9.00 5.45 13.67
CA ARG A 81 -9.60 5.81 12.38
C ARG A 81 -10.42 4.69 11.75
N GLY A 82 -10.59 3.55 12.43
CA GLY A 82 -11.31 2.41 11.88
C GLY A 82 -10.63 1.77 10.67
N VAL A 83 -9.32 1.96 10.54
CA VAL A 83 -8.49 1.33 9.50
C VAL A 83 -7.86 0.07 10.08
N ARG A 84 -7.79 -1.00 9.30
CA ARG A 84 -7.19 -2.26 9.75
C ARG A 84 -5.77 -2.39 9.21
N VAL A 85 -4.84 -2.79 10.06
CA VAL A 85 -3.55 -3.34 9.63
C VAL A 85 -3.82 -4.75 9.11
N LEU A 86 -3.70 -4.94 7.80
CA LEU A 86 -3.95 -6.23 7.16
C LEU A 86 -2.75 -7.16 7.30
N LYS A 87 -1.57 -6.66 6.94
CA LYS A 87 -0.31 -7.42 7.01
C LYS A 87 0.84 -6.53 7.44
N TRP A 88 1.79 -7.10 8.17
CA TRP A 88 3.11 -6.51 8.41
C TRP A 88 4.09 -7.06 7.38
N LEU A 89 4.84 -6.19 6.73
CA LEU A 89 5.71 -6.50 5.59
C LEU A 89 7.16 -6.12 5.93
N GLY A 90 7.74 -6.78 6.95
CA GLY A 90 9.06 -6.40 7.43
C GLY A 90 9.05 -5.05 8.13
N ASP A 91 9.62 -4.05 7.49
CA ASP A 91 9.68 -2.64 7.86
C ASP A 91 8.49 -1.81 7.33
N GLY A 92 7.57 -2.47 6.61
CA GLY A 92 6.36 -1.85 6.11
C GLY A 92 5.07 -2.44 6.68
N ALA A 93 3.94 -1.84 6.29
CA ALA A 93 2.60 -2.30 6.63
C ALA A 93 1.63 -2.11 5.47
N MET A 94 0.75 -3.09 5.28
CA MET A 94 -0.43 -3.00 4.43
C MET A 94 -1.65 -2.67 5.28
N LEU A 95 -2.30 -1.56 4.97
CA LEU A 95 -3.50 -1.09 5.63
C LEU A 95 -4.71 -1.27 4.71
N VAL A 96 -5.88 -1.50 5.28
CA VAL A 96 -7.14 -1.61 4.53
C VAL A 96 -8.26 -0.90 5.26
N GLY A 97 -9.12 -0.22 4.49
CA GLY A 97 -10.34 0.41 4.96
C GLY A 97 -11.50 0.25 3.98
N VAL A 98 -12.71 0.43 4.49
CA VAL A 98 -13.94 0.46 3.67
C VAL A 98 -14.06 1.79 2.95
N GLU A 99 -13.69 2.88 3.62
CA GLU A 99 -13.79 4.25 3.13
C GLU A 99 -12.42 4.86 2.88
N ALA A 100 -12.31 5.67 1.84
CA ALA A 100 -11.09 6.37 1.45
C ALA A 100 -10.60 7.36 2.51
N GLY A 101 -11.50 8.22 2.99
CA GLY A 101 -11.16 9.31 3.91
C GLY A 101 -10.39 8.88 5.16
N PRO A 102 -10.85 7.88 5.92
CA PRO A 102 -10.13 7.32 7.06
C PRO A 102 -8.74 6.78 6.70
N VAL A 103 -8.59 6.07 5.56
CA VAL A 103 -7.30 5.53 5.11
C VAL A 103 -6.33 6.66 4.77
N ILE A 104 -6.77 7.64 3.97
CA ILE A 104 -5.97 8.83 3.63
C ILE A 104 -5.54 9.58 4.90
N ALA A 105 -6.50 9.82 5.80
CA ALA A 105 -6.23 10.50 7.06
C ALA A 105 -5.22 9.74 7.93
N ALA A 106 -5.30 8.41 7.98
CA ALA A 106 -4.36 7.60 8.74
C ALA A 106 -2.95 7.73 8.19
N VAL A 107 -2.78 7.60 6.88
CA VAL A 107 -1.46 7.66 6.23
C VAL A 107 -0.85 9.06 6.34
N CYS A 108 -1.64 10.12 6.09
CA CYS A 108 -1.15 11.50 6.22
C CYS A 108 -0.79 11.86 7.66
N GLU A 109 -1.54 11.38 8.66
CA GLU A 109 -1.19 11.55 10.08
C GLU A 109 0.12 10.82 10.43
N LEU A 110 0.34 9.62 9.90
CA LEU A 110 1.59 8.88 10.08
C LEU A 110 2.76 9.62 9.44
N GLY A 111 2.60 10.14 8.22
CA GLY A 111 3.60 10.98 7.57
C GLY A 111 3.99 12.19 8.41
N LEU A 112 2.99 12.90 8.99
CA LEU A 112 3.26 14.04 9.89
C LEU A 112 3.98 13.63 11.18
N ARG A 113 3.68 12.46 11.73
CA ARG A 113 4.32 11.97 12.96
C ARG A 113 5.80 11.69 12.77
N PHE A 114 6.15 11.18 11.60
CA PHE A 114 7.53 10.80 11.29
C PHE A 114 8.33 11.89 10.58
N ALA A 115 7.71 13.02 10.21
CA ALA A 115 8.38 14.12 9.51
C ALA A 115 9.55 14.76 10.30
N ASP A 116 9.52 14.66 11.62
CA ASP A 116 10.58 15.17 12.53
C ASP A 116 11.36 14.03 13.21
N ASP A 117 11.16 12.78 12.75
CA ASP A 117 11.85 11.61 13.30
C ASP A 117 13.22 11.42 12.61
N ASP A 118 14.02 10.50 13.12
CA ASP A 118 15.34 10.12 12.56
C ASP A 118 15.23 9.17 11.36
N PHE A 119 14.01 8.88 10.91
CA PHE A 119 13.70 8.14 9.68
C PHE A 119 12.46 8.69 8.98
N ASP A 120 12.48 8.64 7.68
CA ASP A 120 11.34 8.98 6.85
C ASP A 120 10.46 7.76 6.59
N VAL A 121 9.19 8.03 6.27
CA VAL A 121 8.27 7.01 5.74
C VAL A 121 7.79 7.45 4.36
N HIS A 122 7.45 6.50 3.53
CA HIS A 122 6.76 6.75 2.26
C HIS A 122 5.51 5.88 2.15
N ALA A 123 4.57 6.27 1.31
CA ALA A 123 3.32 5.54 1.20
C ALA A 123 2.67 5.64 -0.18
N GLY A 124 1.90 4.60 -0.52
CA GLY A 124 1.04 4.57 -1.69
C GLY A 124 -0.40 4.22 -1.30
N ILE A 125 -1.39 4.92 -1.86
CA ILE A 125 -2.81 4.76 -1.56
C ILE A 125 -3.60 4.55 -2.86
N ALA A 126 -4.44 3.52 -2.92
CA ALA A 126 -5.38 3.31 -4.01
C ALA A 126 -6.63 2.57 -3.54
N GLY A 127 -7.75 2.83 -4.19
CA GLY A 127 -9.00 2.16 -3.93
C GLY A 127 -9.59 1.50 -5.18
N GLY A 128 -10.50 0.57 -4.98
CA GLY A 128 -11.23 -0.09 -6.05
C GLY A 128 -11.83 -1.42 -5.65
N HIS A 129 -12.42 -2.09 -6.65
CA HIS A 129 -13.04 -3.38 -6.45
C HIS A 129 -11.99 -4.48 -6.31
N VAL A 130 -12.19 -5.35 -5.34
CA VAL A 130 -11.35 -6.50 -5.05
C VAL A 130 -12.20 -7.71 -4.69
N LEU A 131 -11.67 -8.89 -4.93
CA LEU A 131 -12.23 -10.15 -4.43
C LEU A 131 -11.62 -10.44 -3.05
N LEU A 132 -12.45 -10.83 -2.11
CA LEU A 132 -12.00 -11.39 -0.85
C LEU A 132 -11.70 -12.88 -1.06
N PHE A 133 -10.47 -13.28 -0.78
CA PHE A 133 -10.02 -14.66 -0.94
C PHE A 133 -9.63 -15.24 0.43
N GLU A 134 -10.08 -16.45 0.72
CA GLU A 134 -9.82 -17.18 1.99
C GLU A 134 -10.08 -16.38 3.29
N GLY A 135 -10.94 -15.34 3.20
CA GLY A 135 -11.40 -14.58 4.36
C GLY A 135 -10.51 -13.41 4.80
N ASP A 136 -9.25 -13.36 4.37
CA ASP A 136 -8.29 -12.32 4.81
C ASP A 136 -7.38 -11.77 3.71
N ASP A 137 -7.39 -12.36 2.52
CA ASP A 137 -6.62 -11.87 1.39
C ASP A 137 -7.51 -11.12 0.37
N TYR A 138 -6.93 -10.15 -0.34
CA TYR A 138 -7.64 -9.35 -1.33
C TYR A 138 -6.92 -9.45 -2.67
N ILE A 139 -7.67 -9.81 -3.71
CA ILE A 139 -7.18 -9.93 -5.08
C ILE A 139 -7.81 -8.83 -5.93
N GLY A 140 -6.99 -7.97 -6.53
CA GLY A 140 -7.46 -6.92 -7.42
C GLY A 140 -6.44 -5.82 -7.65
N PRO A 141 -6.69 -4.94 -8.64
CA PRO A 141 -5.75 -3.89 -9.04
C PRO A 141 -5.44 -2.89 -7.92
N ALA A 142 -6.42 -2.58 -7.06
CA ALA A 142 -6.29 -1.54 -6.04
C ALA A 142 -5.11 -1.80 -5.07
N ALA A 143 -4.98 -3.03 -4.55
CA ALA A 143 -3.87 -3.40 -3.67
C ALA A 143 -2.52 -3.31 -4.40
N ASN A 144 -2.46 -3.77 -5.66
CA ASN A 144 -1.26 -3.69 -6.48
C ASN A 144 -0.87 -2.24 -6.77
N HIS A 145 -1.82 -1.38 -7.14
CA HIS A 145 -1.55 0.04 -7.38
C HIS A 145 -0.99 0.72 -6.12
N ALA A 146 -1.61 0.50 -4.96
CA ALA A 146 -1.13 1.07 -3.70
C ALA A 146 0.31 0.61 -3.37
N SER A 147 0.61 -0.68 -3.53
CA SER A 147 1.97 -1.22 -3.33
C SER A 147 2.98 -0.57 -4.28
N ARG A 148 2.66 -0.50 -5.57
CA ARG A 148 3.56 0.08 -6.57
C ARG A 148 3.78 1.58 -6.39
N LEU A 149 2.75 2.31 -5.96
CA LEU A 149 2.91 3.72 -5.60
C LEU A 149 3.85 3.89 -4.41
N CYS A 150 3.75 3.03 -3.39
CA CYS A 150 4.67 3.04 -2.26
C CYS A 150 6.12 2.81 -2.71
N GLU A 151 6.37 1.81 -3.57
CA GLU A 151 7.71 1.49 -4.08
C GLU A 151 8.40 2.65 -4.84
N VAL A 152 7.63 3.50 -5.52
CA VAL A 152 8.16 4.63 -6.31
C VAL A 152 8.10 5.96 -5.58
N ALA A 153 7.45 6.02 -4.43
CA ALA A 153 7.38 7.21 -3.60
C ALA A 153 8.77 7.50 -2.97
N ARG A 154 9.11 8.78 -2.95
CA ARG A 154 10.37 9.27 -2.33
C ARG A 154 10.22 9.30 -0.81
N PRO A 155 11.33 9.40 -0.06
CA PRO A 155 11.28 9.67 1.38
C PRO A 155 10.36 10.85 1.71
N GLY A 156 9.46 10.67 2.68
CA GLY A 156 8.45 11.66 3.06
C GLY A 156 7.27 11.81 2.10
N GLU A 157 7.25 11.08 0.98
CA GLU A 157 6.21 11.23 -0.04
C GLU A 157 5.03 10.28 0.19
N ILE A 158 3.81 10.80 0.06
CA ILE A 158 2.56 10.05 0.09
C ILE A 158 1.91 10.19 -1.27
N LEU A 159 1.78 9.10 -2.01
CA LEU A 159 1.17 9.05 -3.33
C LEU A 159 -0.21 8.41 -3.28
N GLY A 160 -1.18 9.01 -3.96
CA GLY A 160 -2.54 8.48 -4.07
C GLY A 160 -3.00 8.38 -5.52
N LEU A 161 -3.87 7.41 -5.80
CA LEU A 161 -4.56 7.28 -7.08
C LEU A 161 -6.07 7.45 -6.87
N GLY A 162 -6.65 8.50 -7.50
CA GLY A 162 -8.07 8.78 -7.41
C GLY A 162 -8.55 9.23 -6.04
N VAL A 163 -7.69 9.81 -5.21
CA VAL A 163 -7.97 10.15 -3.81
C VAL A 163 -8.62 11.52 -3.61
N THR A 164 -8.52 12.42 -4.59
CA THR A 164 -9.01 13.82 -4.49
C THR A 164 -10.45 13.96 -3.95
N PRO A 165 -11.45 13.15 -4.37
CA PRO A 165 -12.82 13.31 -3.90
C PRO A 165 -13.02 13.01 -2.41
N TYR A 166 -12.04 12.37 -1.77
CA TYR A 166 -12.15 11.82 -0.41
C TYR A 166 -11.18 12.46 0.59
N LEU A 167 -10.51 13.54 0.18
CA LEU A 167 -9.50 14.19 1.02
C LEU A 167 -10.12 14.77 2.29
N PRO A 168 -9.55 14.49 3.47
CA PRO A 168 -9.85 15.26 4.66
C PRO A 168 -9.53 16.74 4.45
N ASN A 169 -10.23 17.65 5.15
CA ASN A 169 -10.11 19.10 5.00
C ASN A 169 -8.69 19.64 5.30
N TRP A 170 -7.87 18.89 6.00
CA TRP A 170 -6.49 19.22 6.36
C TRP A 170 -5.45 18.54 5.45
N VAL A 171 -5.88 17.85 4.37
CA VAL A 171 -5.01 17.25 3.37
C VAL A 171 -5.29 17.91 2.02
N ARG A 172 -4.26 18.22 1.28
CA ARG A 172 -4.34 18.74 -0.08
C ARG A 172 -3.43 17.99 -1.05
N VAL A 173 -3.75 18.09 -2.32
CA VAL A 173 -2.85 17.63 -3.39
C VAL A 173 -1.81 18.72 -3.65
N ALA A 174 -0.54 18.38 -3.50
CA ALA A 174 0.57 19.27 -3.83
C ALA A 174 0.90 19.23 -5.31
N GLU A 175 0.90 18.04 -5.91
CA GLU A 175 1.27 17.79 -7.29
C GLU A 175 0.42 16.65 -7.89
N ARG A 176 0.21 16.71 -9.19
CA ARG A 176 -0.32 15.60 -10.00
C ARG A 176 0.65 15.31 -11.14
N ARG A 177 1.02 14.03 -11.27
CA ARG A 177 1.92 13.59 -12.33
C ARG A 177 1.58 12.18 -12.79
N SER A 178 2.00 11.82 -14.00
CA SER A 178 2.05 10.42 -14.41
C SER A 178 3.25 9.74 -13.75
N VAL A 179 3.07 8.50 -13.33
CA VAL A 179 4.11 7.69 -12.69
C VAL A 179 4.18 6.35 -13.40
N TRP A 180 5.38 5.98 -13.86
CA TRP A 180 5.62 4.64 -14.41
C TRP A 180 5.89 3.66 -13.27
N VAL A 181 5.13 2.54 -13.24
CA VAL A 181 5.29 1.50 -12.24
C VAL A 181 5.51 0.15 -12.88
N GLN A 182 6.46 -0.61 -12.37
CA GLN A 182 6.83 -1.90 -12.92
C GLN A 182 5.66 -2.90 -12.82
N GLY A 183 5.38 -3.59 -13.92
CA GLY A 183 4.32 -4.61 -13.99
C GLY A 183 2.90 -4.06 -14.16
N VAL A 184 2.70 -2.74 -14.11
CA VAL A 184 1.41 -2.07 -14.34
C VAL A 184 1.47 -1.14 -15.54
N GLY A 185 2.60 -0.44 -15.74
CA GLY A 185 2.75 0.57 -16.77
C GLY A 185 2.62 1.99 -16.22
N GLU A 186 2.16 2.91 -17.07
CA GLU A 186 1.95 4.31 -16.68
C GLU A 186 0.63 4.47 -15.92
N LEU A 187 0.72 4.94 -14.67
CA LEU A 187 -0.43 5.39 -13.88
C LEU A 187 -0.60 6.90 -14.09
N PRO A 188 -1.63 7.33 -14.83
CA PRO A 188 -1.88 8.74 -15.04
C PRO A 188 -2.46 9.39 -13.77
N ARG A 189 -2.16 10.68 -13.58
CA ARG A 189 -2.79 11.51 -12.53
C ARG A 189 -2.60 10.98 -11.11
N VAL A 190 -1.41 10.46 -10.81
CA VAL A 190 -1.01 10.16 -9.42
C VAL A 190 -0.89 11.48 -8.65
N GLU A 191 -1.44 11.50 -7.46
CA GLU A 191 -1.63 12.67 -6.61
C GLU A 191 -0.66 12.60 -5.42
N GLN A 192 0.25 13.57 -5.30
CA GLN A 192 1.07 13.74 -4.09
C GLN A 192 0.29 14.45 -3.02
N LEU A 193 0.16 13.82 -1.86
CA LEU A 193 -0.60 14.34 -0.72
C LEU A 193 0.31 15.01 0.30
N VAL A 194 -0.13 16.15 0.81
CA VAL A 194 0.53 16.87 1.90
C VAL A 194 -0.51 17.40 2.87
N ALA A 195 -0.11 17.57 4.13
CA ALA A 195 -0.93 18.28 5.10
C ALA A 195 -1.08 19.76 4.69
N ALA A 196 -2.26 20.33 4.88
CA ALA A 196 -2.49 21.76 4.66
C ALA A 196 -1.82 22.57 5.75
N ASP A 197 -1.24 23.72 5.39
CA ASP A 197 -0.40 24.58 6.24
C ASP A 197 -1.10 25.12 7.50
N HIS A 198 -2.40 24.92 7.66
CA HIS A 198 -3.20 25.39 8.79
C HIS A 198 -3.35 24.39 9.95
N VAL A 199 -2.76 23.18 9.84
CA VAL A 199 -2.78 22.21 10.95
C VAL A 199 -1.48 22.29 11.76
N VAL A 200 -1.06 23.50 12.09
CA VAL A 200 -0.01 23.74 13.09
C VAL A 200 -0.64 23.85 14.48
N GLY A 201 -1.33 22.82 14.86
CA GLY A 201 -1.67 22.50 16.23
C GLY A 201 -1.20 21.08 16.46
N ARG A 202 0.09 20.88 16.73
CA ARG A 202 0.61 19.59 17.16
C ARG A 202 -0.22 19.12 18.35
N PRO A 203 -0.91 17.97 18.29
CA PRO A 203 -1.38 17.38 19.52
C PRO A 203 -0.13 17.05 20.35
N SER A 204 0.05 17.77 21.48
CA SER A 204 1.04 17.38 22.46
C SER A 204 0.60 16.03 23.02
N PHE A 205 1.25 14.99 22.62
CA PHE A 205 1.11 13.69 23.22
C PHE A 205 1.99 13.65 24.47
N ALA A 206 1.35 13.88 25.63
CA ALA A 206 1.90 13.50 26.92
C ALA A 206 1.72 12.00 27.15
#